data_0145d517dd36b5050a72ae9854564092
#
_entry.id   0145d517dd36b5050a72ae9854564092
#
_cell.length_a   1.000
_cell.length_b   1.000
_cell.length_c   1.000
_cell.angle_alpha   90.00
_cell.angle_beta   90.00
_cell.angle_gamma   90.00
#
_symmetry.space_group_name_H-M   'P 1'
#
loop_
_entity.id
_entity.type
_entity.pdbx_description
1 polymer ?
#
loop_
_entity_poly.entity_id
_entity_poly.type
_entity_poly.pdbx_seq_one_letter_code
_entity_poly.pdbx_strand_id
1 'polypeptide(L)'
;MMNFKHAMKVAVVAAVVVPATLDAQVRMTVPPQAEAVAIQGATIHTVTNGVIENGTIIFNDGIITSIGVNLDVPAGTRVVDGDGKHIYPGLIDAYSTVGISEIGAVDVSNDVNELGDFNPNVRADVAVNAESRHIGTSRSAGVLVAFSTPGGGLVSGMSSALSLEGWSWEEMSMESAAALNVNWPNPNPRRFRGFGGRGGPQEPPPSYEEQVQSLKSFFAEARAYRDAIAAGEEVRTDSRYAAMVSVFDGKIPVVVAADGAAQINDAVTWALEEDIEIVIRGGGDAIHVADRLVAHDIPVILTSTMAAPGRDYEGYDGAYTMPARLHEAGVRFAISGGAGSLYTNRLPWEAGVAVAFGLPEEEALKAVTINAAEFMGVADRVGSLEAGKQATFLITTGTPLDMTSDIEQSYIQGREIDMMDIQKFFFEKYMTKVMQYLRVVM
;
A
#
# COMPACT_ATOMS: atom_id res chain seq x y z
N MET A 1 -50.49 27.79 -71.60
CA MET A 1 -50.02 26.41 -71.71
C MET A 1 -48.53 26.41 -71.44
N MET A 2 -48.06 26.08 -70.34
CA MET A 2 -46.68 25.63 -70.11
C MET A 2 -46.55 25.04 -68.70
N ASN A 3 -46.35 23.74 -68.66
CA ASN A 3 -46.13 22.98 -67.43
C ASN A 3 -44.73 23.28 -66.90
N PHE A 4 -44.63 23.70 -65.65
CA PHE A 4 -43.41 23.68 -64.90
C PHE A 4 -43.54 22.73 -63.72
N LYS A 5 -42.99 21.53 -63.88
CA LYS A 5 -42.77 20.60 -62.79
C LYS A 5 -41.48 20.96 -62.11
N HIS A 6 -41.53 21.56 -60.91
CA HIS A 6 -40.39 21.73 -60.09
C HIS A 6 -40.22 20.49 -59.23
N ALA A 7 -39.19 19.70 -59.53
CA ALA A 7 -38.71 18.60 -58.69
C ALA A 7 -37.93 19.18 -57.52
N MET A 8 -38.51 19.21 -56.35
CA MET A 8 -37.85 19.55 -55.08
C MET A 8 -37.03 18.32 -54.61
N LYS A 9 -35.71 18.39 -54.81
CA LYS A 9 -34.78 17.40 -54.23
C LYS A 9 -34.68 17.68 -52.73
N VAL A 10 -35.30 16.82 -51.91
CA VAL A 10 -35.10 16.82 -50.47
C VAL A 10 -33.76 16.09 -50.23
N ALA A 11 -32.73 16.84 -49.85
CA ALA A 11 -31.50 16.26 -49.33
C ALA A 11 -31.75 15.87 -47.88
N VAL A 12 -31.86 14.56 -47.62
CA VAL A 12 -31.87 14.03 -46.24
C VAL A 12 -30.43 14.06 -45.78
N VAL A 13 -30.08 15.05 -44.95
CA VAL A 13 -28.83 15.05 -44.18
C VAL A 13 -29.04 14.05 -43.04
N ALA A 14 -28.52 12.82 -43.19
CA ALA A 14 -28.40 11.91 -42.08
C ALA A 14 -27.38 12.49 -41.10
N ALA A 15 -27.84 13.19 -40.07
CA ALA A 15 -27.01 13.53 -38.93
C ALA A 15 -26.63 12.20 -38.23
N VAL A 16 -25.42 11.75 -38.44
CA VAL A 16 -24.81 10.72 -37.58
C VAL A 16 -24.67 11.35 -36.22
N VAL A 17 -25.65 11.09 -35.36
CA VAL A 17 -25.51 11.32 -33.93
C VAL A 17 -24.50 10.28 -33.45
N VAL A 18 -23.22 10.67 -33.46
CA VAL A 18 -22.24 9.96 -32.64
C VAL A 18 -22.74 10.13 -31.20
N PRO A 19 -23.15 9.07 -30.49
CA PRO A 19 -23.41 9.21 -29.09
C PRO A 19 -22.09 9.71 -28.48
N ALA A 20 -22.06 10.95 -28.04
CA ALA A 20 -21.06 11.35 -27.05
C ALA A 20 -21.35 10.43 -25.89
N THR A 21 -20.60 9.37 -25.74
CA THR A 21 -20.53 8.61 -24.51
C THR A 21 -20.16 9.64 -23.47
N LEU A 22 -21.13 10.04 -22.66
CA LEU A 22 -20.87 10.58 -21.36
C LEU A 22 -20.18 9.44 -20.64
N ASP A 23 -18.85 9.40 -20.72
CA ASP A 23 -18.03 8.67 -19.79
C ASP A 23 -18.30 9.28 -18.41
N ALA A 24 -19.43 8.90 -17.86
CA ALA A 24 -19.56 8.88 -16.40
C ALA A 24 -18.47 7.91 -15.97
N GLN A 25 -17.42 8.42 -15.39
CA GLN A 25 -16.16 7.79 -14.99
C GLN A 25 -16.35 6.45 -14.22
N VAL A 26 -17.00 5.50 -14.85
CA VAL A 26 -16.95 4.11 -14.43
C VAL A 26 -15.65 3.57 -15.04
N ARG A 27 -14.68 3.48 -14.21
CA ARG A 27 -13.39 2.91 -14.60
C ARG A 27 -13.60 1.44 -14.91
N MET A 28 -13.30 1.04 -16.11
CA MET A 28 -13.30 -0.37 -16.46
C MET A 28 -11.99 -1.01 -15.99
N THR A 29 -12.09 -2.10 -15.28
CA THR A 29 -10.94 -2.93 -14.92
C THR A 29 -10.33 -3.54 -16.18
N VAL A 30 -9.02 -3.54 -16.24
CA VAL A 30 -8.29 -4.05 -17.41
C VAL A 30 -8.44 -5.58 -17.48
N PRO A 31 -8.73 -6.16 -18.66
CA PRO A 31 -8.84 -7.60 -18.81
C PRO A 31 -7.51 -8.30 -18.48
N PRO A 32 -7.53 -9.59 -18.11
CA PRO A 32 -6.32 -10.38 -17.97
C PRO A 32 -5.44 -10.33 -19.21
N GLN A 33 -4.13 -10.53 -19.04
CA GLN A 33 -3.16 -10.58 -20.12
C GLN A 33 -3.58 -11.64 -21.16
N ALA A 34 -3.65 -11.23 -22.43
CA ALA A 34 -4.11 -12.10 -23.53
C ALA A 34 -2.97 -12.74 -24.32
N GLU A 35 -1.76 -12.20 -24.26
CA GLU A 35 -0.59 -12.62 -25.00
C GLU A 35 0.68 -12.38 -24.21
N ALA A 36 1.75 -13.12 -24.52
CA ALA A 36 3.05 -12.85 -23.95
C ALA A 36 3.56 -11.46 -24.36
N VAL A 37 4.24 -10.76 -23.47
CA VAL A 37 4.81 -9.44 -23.72
C VAL A 37 6.30 -9.46 -23.40
N ALA A 38 7.11 -8.81 -24.22
CA ALA A 38 8.52 -8.56 -24.00
C ALA A 38 8.79 -7.06 -24.07
N ILE A 39 9.43 -6.48 -23.06
CA ILE A 39 9.93 -5.11 -23.08
C ILE A 39 11.43 -5.18 -23.28
N GLN A 40 11.96 -4.57 -24.34
CA GLN A 40 13.36 -4.70 -24.73
C GLN A 40 14.07 -3.35 -24.66
N GLY A 41 15.35 -3.37 -24.32
CA GLY A 41 16.22 -2.18 -24.36
C GLY A 41 16.15 -1.30 -23.12
N ALA A 42 15.41 -1.70 -22.09
CA ALA A 42 15.26 -0.89 -20.88
C ALA A 42 16.40 -1.07 -19.88
N THR A 43 16.59 -0.08 -18.99
CA THR A 43 17.37 -0.24 -17.77
C THR A 43 16.47 -0.85 -16.70
N ILE A 44 16.76 -2.08 -16.27
CA ILE A 44 15.89 -2.83 -15.36
C ILE A 44 16.51 -2.85 -13.96
N HIS A 45 15.81 -2.26 -13.00
CA HIS A 45 16.18 -2.23 -11.59
C HIS A 45 15.51 -3.39 -10.86
N THR A 46 16.23 -4.48 -10.66
CA THR A 46 15.67 -5.70 -10.07
C THR A 46 15.41 -5.58 -8.57
N VAL A 47 16.08 -4.66 -7.89
CA VAL A 47 16.14 -4.40 -6.43
C VAL A 47 16.98 -5.46 -5.68
N THR A 48 16.84 -6.72 -6.00
CA THR A 48 17.56 -7.84 -5.33
C THR A 48 18.82 -8.29 -6.07
N ASN A 49 18.86 -8.14 -7.41
CA ASN A 49 19.95 -8.64 -8.25
C ASN A 49 20.66 -7.52 -9.05
N GLY A 50 20.59 -6.28 -8.55
CA GLY A 50 21.23 -5.13 -9.16
C GLY A 50 20.48 -4.59 -10.38
N VAL A 51 21.20 -3.86 -11.23
CA VAL A 51 20.66 -3.16 -12.41
C VAL A 51 21.10 -3.90 -13.69
N ILE A 52 20.20 -4.09 -14.63
CA ILE A 52 20.46 -4.70 -15.93
C ILE A 52 20.29 -3.62 -17.01
N GLU A 53 21.38 -3.16 -17.54
CA GLU A 53 21.41 -2.19 -18.64
C GLU A 53 21.03 -2.86 -19.96
N ASN A 54 20.26 -2.15 -20.81
CA ASN A 54 19.77 -2.66 -22.10
C ASN A 54 19.13 -4.05 -21.98
N GLY A 55 18.35 -4.21 -20.91
CA GLY A 55 17.72 -5.46 -20.53
C GLY A 55 16.43 -5.75 -21.28
N THR A 56 16.01 -6.99 -21.18
CA THR A 56 14.72 -7.47 -21.65
C THR A 56 13.99 -8.15 -20.49
N ILE A 57 12.72 -7.84 -20.31
CA ILE A 57 11.80 -8.55 -19.41
C ILE A 57 10.70 -9.18 -20.24
N ILE A 58 10.47 -10.48 -20.06
CA ILE A 58 9.42 -11.24 -20.74
C ILE A 58 8.45 -11.76 -19.69
N PHE A 59 7.16 -11.57 -19.94
CA PHE A 59 6.12 -12.04 -19.03
C PHE A 59 4.91 -12.57 -19.78
N ASN A 60 4.26 -13.56 -19.19
CA ASN A 60 3.06 -14.21 -19.71
C ASN A 60 2.19 -14.71 -18.56
N ASP A 61 0.87 -14.69 -18.75
CA ASP A 61 -0.11 -15.13 -17.74
C ASP A 61 0.12 -14.47 -16.36
N GLY A 62 0.52 -13.21 -16.40
CA GLY A 62 0.74 -12.40 -15.19
C GLY A 62 2.08 -12.62 -14.47
N ILE A 63 2.96 -13.50 -15.01
CA ILE A 63 4.21 -13.91 -14.36
C ILE A 63 5.41 -13.53 -15.24
N ILE A 64 6.48 -13.04 -14.62
CA ILE A 64 7.77 -12.82 -15.27
C ILE A 64 8.36 -14.19 -15.62
N THR A 65 8.54 -14.48 -16.90
CA THR A 65 9.10 -15.75 -17.37
C THR A 65 10.61 -15.68 -17.55
N SER A 66 11.13 -14.51 -17.94
CA SER A 66 12.56 -14.29 -18.15
C SER A 66 12.93 -12.82 -17.97
N ILE A 67 14.12 -12.57 -17.45
CA ILE A 67 14.69 -11.24 -17.30
C ILE A 67 16.21 -11.32 -17.52
N GLY A 68 16.77 -10.40 -18.30
CA GLY A 68 18.22 -10.39 -18.58
C GLY A 68 18.57 -9.64 -19.85
N VAL A 69 19.80 -9.80 -20.32
CA VAL A 69 20.28 -9.23 -21.59
C VAL A 69 20.25 -10.26 -22.69
N ASN A 70 20.05 -9.82 -23.93
CA ASN A 70 20.10 -10.68 -25.14
C ASN A 70 19.20 -11.94 -25.04
N LEU A 71 18.00 -11.79 -24.47
CA LEU A 71 17.05 -12.89 -24.41
C LEU A 71 16.40 -13.15 -25.78
N ASP A 72 16.24 -14.42 -26.12
CA ASP A 72 15.45 -14.83 -27.27
C ASP A 72 13.96 -14.61 -26.95
N VAL A 73 13.29 -13.75 -27.73
CA VAL A 73 11.87 -13.48 -27.58
C VAL A 73 11.07 -14.55 -28.35
N PRO A 74 10.19 -15.31 -27.68
CA PRO A 74 9.37 -16.33 -28.33
C PRO A 74 8.51 -15.77 -29.46
N ALA A 75 8.29 -16.54 -30.51
CA ALA A 75 7.40 -16.15 -31.61
C ALA A 75 5.97 -15.91 -31.12
N GLY A 76 5.34 -14.84 -31.58
CA GLY A 76 4.00 -14.45 -31.16
C GLY A 76 3.95 -13.59 -29.87
N THR A 77 5.10 -13.23 -29.31
CA THR A 77 5.19 -12.29 -28.19
C THR A 77 5.05 -10.85 -28.70
N ARG A 78 4.22 -10.05 -28.06
CA ARG A 78 4.14 -8.60 -28.29
C ARG A 78 5.40 -7.92 -27.76
N VAL A 79 6.11 -7.23 -28.65
CA VAL A 79 7.34 -6.50 -28.27
C VAL A 79 7.01 -5.03 -28.02
N VAL A 80 7.46 -4.52 -26.89
CA VAL A 80 7.37 -3.12 -26.47
C VAL A 80 8.79 -2.55 -26.43
N ASP A 81 8.96 -1.37 -27.02
CA ASP A 81 10.23 -0.63 -27.00
C ASP A 81 10.44 0.02 -25.64
N GLY A 82 11.52 -0.36 -24.98
CA GLY A 82 11.96 0.16 -23.67
C GLY A 82 13.21 1.04 -23.75
N ASP A 83 13.68 1.40 -24.96
CA ASP A 83 14.90 2.22 -25.09
C ASP A 83 14.77 3.56 -24.36
N GLY A 84 15.79 3.87 -23.55
CA GLY A 84 15.80 5.07 -22.70
C GLY A 84 14.80 5.05 -21.53
N LYS A 85 14.14 3.92 -21.26
CA LYS A 85 13.22 3.75 -20.15
C LYS A 85 13.84 2.94 -19.01
N HIS A 86 13.27 3.15 -17.82
CA HIS A 86 13.62 2.39 -16.63
C HIS A 86 12.45 1.51 -16.20
N ILE A 87 12.74 0.30 -15.74
CA ILE A 87 11.74 -0.63 -15.20
C ILE A 87 12.05 -0.87 -13.72
N TYR A 88 11.07 -0.61 -12.86
CA TYR A 88 11.14 -0.82 -11.41
C TYR A 88 10.00 -1.75 -10.96
N PRO A 89 10.17 -2.54 -9.89
CA PRO A 89 9.03 -3.20 -9.25
C PRO A 89 7.96 -2.16 -8.89
N GLY A 90 6.70 -2.56 -8.91
CA GLY A 90 5.62 -1.73 -8.36
C GLY A 90 5.89 -1.39 -6.90
N LEU A 91 5.66 -0.13 -6.53
CA LEU A 91 5.83 0.31 -5.15
C LEU A 91 4.77 -0.34 -4.26
N ILE A 92 5.15 -0.63 -3.02
CA ILE A 92 4.34 -1.33 -2.02
C ILE A 92 4.20 -0.46 -0.79
N ASP A 93 2.97 -0.04 -0.47
CA ASP A 93 2.68 0.66 0.78
C ASP A 93 2.41 -0.35 1.90
N ALA A 94 3.33 -0.44 2.84
CA ALA A 94 3.28 -1.41 3.95
C ALA A 94 2.20 -1.09 5.01
N TYR A 95 1.60 0.10 4.98
CA TYR A 95 0.56 0.53 5.90
C TYR A 95 -0.34 1.61 5.30
N SER A 96 -1.59 1.29 5.09
CA SER A 96 -2.59 2.19 4.52
C SER A 96 -3.99 1.84 5.01
N THR A 97 -4.98 2.69 4.75
CA THR A 97 -6.41 2.40 4.83
C THR A 97 -7.08 2.47 3.46
N VAL A 98 -6.30 2.29 2.38
CA VAL A 98 -6.81 2.36 1.02
C VAL A 98 -7.91 1.32 0.79
N GLY A 99 -9.02 1.76 0.21
CA GLY A 99 -10.20 0.93 -0.03
C GLY A 99 -11.16 0.82 1.16
N ILE A 100 -10.73 1.04 2.41
CA ILE A 100 -11.59 0.96 3.61
C ILE A 100 -11.89 2.33 4.23
N SER A 101 -11.33 3.40 3.68
CA SER A 101 -11.61 4.78 4.09
C SER A 101 -11.65 5.68 2.86
N GLU A 102 -12.73 6.46 2.69
CA GLU A 102 -12.89 7.38 1.57
C GLU A 102 -12.77 8.85 2.02
N ILE A 103 -13.67 9.30 2.88
CA ILE A 103 -13.72 10.68 3.37
C ILE A 103 -13.65 10.65 4.89
N GLY A 104 -12.49 10.96 5.46
CA GLY A 104 -12.25 10.85 6.91
C GLY A 104 -13.21 11.63 7.81
N ALA A 105 -13.92 12.65 7.28
CA ALA A 105 -14.92 13.41 7.99
C ALA A 105 -16.36 12.85 7.88
N VAL A 106 -16.54 11.72 7.16
CA VAL A 106 -17.86 11.12 6.89
C VAL A 106 -17.82 9.67 7.37
N ASP A 107 -18.33 9.43 8.58
CA ASP A 107 -18.25 8.13 9.27
C ASP A 107 -18.73 6.95 8.43
N VAL A 108 -19.83 7.11 7.67
CA VAL A 108 -20.39 6.04 6.81
C VAL A 108 -19.49 5.66 5.61
N SER A 109 -18.44 6.40 5.37
CA SER A 109 -17.44 6.11 4.33
C SER A 109 -16.11 5.56 4.91
N ASN A 110 -16.09 5.26 6.20
CA ASN A 110 -14.90 4.77 6.91
C ASN A 110 -15.23 3.46 7.60
N ASP A 111 -14.69 2.38 7.08
CA ASP A 111 -14.84 1.03 7.62
C ASP A 111 -13.49 0.54 8.20
N VAL A 112 -12.86 1.43 8.96
CA VAL A 112 -11.52 1.20 9.54
C VAL A 112 -11.60 0.55 10.92
N ASN A 113 -12.64 0.86 11.70
CA ASN A 113 -12.71 0.49 13.11
C ASN A 113 -13.92 -0.37 13.42
N GLU A 114 -13.68 -1.43 14.20
CA GLU A 114 -14.72 -2.26 14.79
C GLU A 114 -14.95 -1.94 16.26
N LEU A 115 -16.08 -2.41 16.79
CA LEU A 115 -16.41 -2.24 18.21
C LEU A 115 -15.63 -3.22 19.08
N GLY A 116 -15.16 -2.72 20.24
CA GLY A 116 -14.41 -3.50 21.23
C GLY A 116 -12.90 -3.44 21.04
N ASP A 117 -12.20 -4.03 22.01
CA ASP A 117 -10.74 -3.94 22.09
C ASP A 117 -10.02 -5.10 21.39
N PHE A 118 -10.70 -6.21 21.12
CA PHE A 118 -10.10 -7.44 20.59
C PHE A 118 -10.88 -7.99 19.40
N ASN A 119 -10.43 -7.66 18.20
CA ASN A 119 -11.07 -7.99 16.92
C ASN A 119 -10.17 -8.76 15.93
N PRO A 120 -9.38 -9.76 16.35
CA PRO A 120 -8.40 -10.42 15.47
C PRO A 120 -9.04 -11.16 14.27
N ASN A 121 -10.33 -11.45 14.32
CA ASN A 121 -11.10 -12.08 13.24
C ASN A 121 -11.54 -11.12 12.14
N VAL A 122 -11.39 -9.81 12.34
CA VAL A 122 -11.68 -8.79 11.33
C VAL A 122 -10.58 -8.81 10.27
N ARG A 123 -10.96 -8.74 9.00
CA ARG A 123 -10.06 -8.66 7.85
C ARG A 123 -10.37 -7.42 7.04
N ALA A 124 -9.34 -6.69 6.66
CA ALA A 124 -9.50 -5.45 5.92
C ALA A 124 -10.07 -5.65 4.50
N ASP A 125 -9.72 -6.76 3.83
CA ASP A 125 -10.11 -6.98 2.44
C ASP A 125 -11.62 -7.00 2.20
N VAL A 126 -12.40 -7.59 3.12
CA VAL A 126 -13.85 -7.70 2.98
C VAL A 126 -14.59 -6.35 3.02
N ALA A 127 -13.94 -5.32 3.55
CA ALA A 127 -14.46 -3.95 3.63
C ALA A 127 -13.99 -3.07 2.45
N VAL A 128 -13.17 -3.62 1.53
CA VAL A 128 -12.57 -2.84 0.45
C VAL A 128 -13.61 -2.43 -0.58
N ASN A 129 -13.71 -1.12 -0.79
CA ASN A 129 -14.39 -0.54 -1.93
C ASN A 129 -13.46 -0.54 -3.15
N ALA A 130 -13.66 -1.46 -4.10
CA ALA A 130 -12.86 -1.57 -5.31
C ALA A 130 -12.95 -0.31 -6.21
N GLU A 131 -14.03 0.47 -6.08
CA GLU A 131 -14.27 1.72 -6.80
C GLU A 131 -13.68 2.95 -6.08
N SER A 132 -12.87 2.75 -5.05
CA SER A 132 -12.23 3.84 -4.33
C SER A 132 -11.36 4.70 -5.25
N ARG A 133 -11.57 6.02 -5.20
CA ARG A 133 -10.76 6.98 -5.96
C ARG A 133 -9.30 7.02 -5.52
N HIS A 134 -9.05 6.64 -4.28
CA HIS A 134 -7.69 6.56 -3.74
C HIS A 134 -6.87 5.46 -4.40
N ILE A 135 -7.50 4.35 -4.82
CA ILE A 135 -6.85 3.27 -5.58
C ILE A 135 -6.28 3.81 -6.90
N GLY A 136 -7.10 4.50 -7.70
CA GLY A 136 -6.65 5.09 -8.97
C GLY A 136 -5.50 6.09 -8.80
N THR A 137 -5.61 6.97 -7.80
CA THR A 137 -4.58 7.96 -7.50
C THR A 137 -3.27 7.32 -7.02
N SER A 138 -3.35 6.25 -6.22
CA SER A 138 -2.18 5.51 -5.75
C SER A 138 -1.46 4.81 -6.90
N ARG A 139 -2.20 4.16 -7.81
CA ARG A 139 -1.62 3.55 -9.00
C ARG A 139 -0.90 4.55 -9.89
N SER A 140 -1.51 5.69 -10.12
CA SER A 140 -0.96 6.76 -10.94
C SER A 140 0.36 7.33 -10.36
N ALA A 141 0.58 7.15 -9.06
CA ALA A 141 1.83 7.45 -8.36
C ALA A 141 2.79 6.24 -8.26
N GLY A 142 2.49 5.12 -8.91
CA GLY A 142 3.34 3.93 -8.93
C GLY A 142 3.14 2.95 -7.79
N VAL A 143 2.22 3.20 -6.87
CA VAL A 143 1.88 2.23 -5.82
C VAL A 143 0.93 1.20 -6.41
N LEU A 144 1.41 -0.03 -6.58
CA LEU A 144 0.67 -1.10 -7.24
C LEU A 144 0.16 -2.15 -6.24
N VAL A 145 0.74 -2.18 -5.05
CA VAL A 145 0.32 -3.04 -3.94
C VAL A 145 0.22 -2.19 -2.67
N ALA A 146 -0.80 -2.43 -1.86
CA ALA A 146 -0.92 -1.77 -0.56
C ALA A 146 -1.49 -2.73 0.49
N PHE A 147 -1.03 -2.56 1.73
CA PHE A 147 -1.58 -3.28 2.87
C PHE A 147 -2.67 -2.43 3.52
N SER A 148 -3.93 -2.80 3.25
CA SER A 148 -5.06 -2.18 3.92
C SER A 148 -5.16 -2.73 5.34
N THR A 149 -5.22 -1.81 6.32
CA THR A 149 -5.02 -2.13 7.73
C THR A 149 -6.19 -1.59 8.55
N PRO A 150 -6.89 -2.45 9.31
CA PRO A 150 -7.92 -2.00 10.23
C PRO A 150 -7.31 -1.28 11.44
N GLY A 151 -8.08 -0.40 12.05
CA GLY A 151 -7.72 0.37 13.23
C GLY A 151 -8.60 0.06 14.44
N GLY A 152 -8.40 0.83 15.51
CA GLY A 152 -9.20 0.73 16.74
C GLY A 152 -8.84 -0.44 17.65
N GLY A 153 -9.28 -0.35 18.92
CA GLY A 153 -9.02 -1.35 19.95
C GLY A 153 -7.55 -1.62 20.25
N LEU A 154 -7.27 -2.62 21.07
CA LEU A 154 -5.91 -3.13 21.33
C LEU A 154 -5.47 -4.12 20.24
N VAL A 155 -6.38 -4.96 19.74
CA VAL A 155 -6.18 -5.84 18.59
C VAL A 155 -7.20 -5.46 17.53
N SER A 156 -6.73 -4.79 16.47
CA SER A 156 -7.62 -4.19 15.45
C SER A 156 -8.16 -5.19 14.43
N GLY A 157 -7.39 -6.23 14.14
CA GLY A 157 -7.70 -7.20 13.08
C GLY A 157 -6.52 -7.49 12.16
N MET A 158 -6.80 -8.14 11.05
CA MET A 158 -5.82 -8.56 10.04
C MET A 158 -5.68 -7.52 8.95
N SER A 159 -4.44 -7.10 8.68
CA SER A 159 -4.11 -6.40 7.43
C SER A 159 -4.25 -7.34 6.26
N SER A 160 -4.71 -6.83 5.13
CA SER A 160 -4.80 -7.57 3.87
C SER A 160 -3.93 -6.93 2.80
N ALA A 161 -3.16 -7.75 2.07
CA ALA A 161 -2.40 -7.30 0.92
C ALA A 161 -3.33 -7.18 -0.29
N LEU A 162 -3.37 -6.00 -0.89
CA LEU A 162 -4.22 -5.70 -2.04
C LEU A 162 -3.36 -5.41 -3.26
N SER A 163 -3.65 -6.08 -4.36
CA SER A 163 -3.33 -5.60 -5.69
C SER A 163 -4.26 -4.44 -6.03
N LEU A 164 -3.72 -3.30 -6.44
CA LEU A 164 -4.55 -2.12 -6.68
C LEU A 164 -5.27 -2.14 -8.05
N GLU A 165 -5.63 -3.32 -8.55
CA GLU A 165 -6.45 -3.56 -9.74
C GLU A 165 -7.31 -4.81 -9.56
N GLY A 166 -8.60 -4.72 -9.85
CA GLY A 166 -9.57 -5.81 -9.75
C GLY A 166 -11.01 -5.30 -9.81
N TRP A 167 -11.96 -6.17 -10.12
CA TRP A 167 -13.40 -5.85 -10.19
C TRP A 167 -14.05 -5.82 -8.81
N SER A 168 -13.52 -6.59 -7.88
CA SER A 168 -14.04 -6.73 -6.54
C SER A 168 -12.90 -6.91 -5.55
N TRP A 169 -13.21 -6.85 -4.27
CA TRP A 169 -12.22 -7.07 -3.22
C TRP A 169 -11.58 -8.47 -3.31
N GLU A 170 -12.34 -9.49 -3.74
CA GLU A 170 -11.82 -10.85 -3.90
C GLU A 170 -10.73 -10.94 -4.97
N GLU A 171 -10.90 -10.21 -6.09
CA GLU A 171 -9.87 -10.15 -7.14
C GLU A 171 -8.66 -9.31 -6.75
N MET A 172 -8.88 -8.28 -5.92
CA MET A 172 -7.81 -7.43 -5.43
C MET A 172 -7.03 -8.06 -4.28
N SER A 173 -7.65 -8.94 -3.49
CA SER A 173 -7.02 -9.57 -2.33
C SER A 173 -5.92 -10.55 -2.76
N MET A 174 -4.67 -10.19 -2.49
CA MET A 174 -3.50 -11.06 -2.68
C MET A 174 -3.29 -11.97 -1.47
N GLU A 175 -3.49 -11.42 -0.26
CA GLU A 175 -3.39 -12.11 1.01
C GLU A 175 -4.39 -11.50 1.99
N SER A 176 -5.38 -12.29 2.38
CA SER A 176 -6.48 -11.82 3.25
C SER A 176 -6.05 -11.53 4.68
N ALA A 177 -5.07 -12.26 5.18
CA ALA A 177 -4.57 -12.16 6.55
C ALA A 177 -3.04 -12.13 6.51
N ALA A 178 -2.48 -10.99 6.09
CA ALA A 178 -1.04 -10.81 5.95
C ALA A 178 -0.35 -10.56 7.29
N ALA A 179 -1.00 -9.87 8.22
CA ALA A 179 -0.46 -9.59 9.55
C ALA A 179 -1.58 -9.26 10.54
N LEU A 180 -1.41 -9.63 11.81
CA LEU A 180 -2.28 -9.18 12.90
C LEU A 180 -1.84 -7.81 13.39
N ASN A 181 -2.78 -6.90 13.62
CA ASN A 181 -2.49 -5.55 14.09
C ASN A 181 -2.79 -5.37 15.59
N VAL A 182 -1.78 -4.93 16.31
CA VAL A 182 -1.83 -4.61 17.74
C VAL A 182 -1.48 -3.13 17.93
N ASN A 183 -2.32 -2.40 18.63
CA ASN A 183 -2.03 -1.04 19.10
C ASN A 183 -1.47 -1.13 20.52
N TRP A 184 -0.15 -1.01 20.64
CA TRP A 184 0.47 -1.04 21.95
C TRP A 184 0.01 0.14 22.81
N PRO A 185 -0.42 -0.07 24.05
CA PRO A 185 -0.87 1.01 24.93
C PRO A 185 0.14 2.15 25.03
N ASN A 186 -0.34 3.37 25.17
CA ASN A 186 0.51 4.54 25.35
C ASN A 186 0.60 4.91 26.83
N PRO A 187 1.79 4.85 27.45
CA PRO A 187 1.94 5.21 28.87
C PRO A 187 1.67 6.69 29.15
N ASN A 188 1.74 7.54 28.09
CA ASN A 188 1.48 8.98 28.20
C ASN A 188 0.43 9.41 27.15
N PRO A 189 -0.83 8.97 27.26
CA PRO A 189 -1.84 9.34 26.30
C PRO A 189 -2.06 10.86 26.33
N ARG A 190 -1.91 11.51 25.15
CA ARG A 190 -2.27 12.94 25.04
C ARG A 190 -3.76 13.08 25.34
N ARG A 191 -4.11 13.69 26.46
CA ARG A 191 -5.50 14.03 26.76
C ARG A 191 -5.95 15.12 25.80
N PHE A 192 -6.57 14.73 24.70
CA PHE A 192 -7.28 15.67 23.84
C PHE A 192 -8.45 16.21 24.68
N ARG A 193 -8.32 17.43 25.21
CA ARG A 193 -9.46 18.17 25.75
C ARG A 193 -10.31 18.57 24.54
N GLY A 194 -11.24 17.69 24.15
CA GLY A 194 -12.22 17.99 23.12
C GLY A 194 -12.98 19.24 23.48
N PHE A 195 -12.98 20.22 22.58
CA PHE A 195 -13.88 21.37 22.67
C PHE A 195 -15.32 20.84 22.55
N GLY A 196 -16.08 20.83 23.64
CA GLY A 196 -17.54 20.79 23.60
C GLY A 196 -18.26 19.46 23.83
N GLY A 197 -17.66 18.46 24.46
CA GLY A 197 -18.40 17.27 24.90
C GLY A 197 -19.25 17.54 26.15
N ARG A 198 -20.57 17.65 26.01
CA ARG A 198 -21.54 17.48 27.11
C ARG A 198 -21.59 16.00 27.48
N GLY A 199 -20.52 15.43 28.01
CA GLY A 199 -20.47 14.07 28.55
C GLY A 199 -20.61 14.16 30.09
N GLY A 200 -21.50 13.35 30.66
CA GLY A 200 -21.55 13.08 32.09
C GLY A 200 -20.23 12.47 32.59
N PRO A 201 -20.12 12.13 33.88
CA PRO A 201 -18.92 11.50 34.41
C PRO A 201 -18.67 10.18 33.66
N GLN A 202 -17.65 10.17 32.80
CA GLN A 202 -17.15 8.96 32.16
C GLN A 202 -16.19 8.29 33.14
N GLU A 203 -16.27 6.97 33.24
CA GLU A 203 -15.25 6.21 33.96
C GLU A 203 -13.87 6.55 33.34
N PRO A 204 -12.84 6.71 34.18
CA PRO A 204 -11.50 6.94 33.64
C PRO A 204 -11.11 5.76 32.76
N PRO A 205 -10.44 6.02 31.61
CA PRO A 205 -9.96 4.94 30.75
C PRO A 205 -8.99 4.04 31.55
N PRO A 206 -8.90 2.73 31.22
CA PRO A 206 -7.97 1.81 31.84
C PRO A 206 -6.54 2.37 31.86
N SER A 207 -5.79 2.09 32.90
CA SER A 207 -4.37 2.47 32.98
C SER A 207 -3.54 1.74 31.94
N TYR A 208 -2.30 2.19 31.74
CA TYR A 208 -1.35 1.51 30.87
C TYR A 208 -1.17 0.04 31.24
N GLU A 209 -0.95 -0.21 32.54
CA GLU A 209 -0.72 -1.54 33.10
C GLU A 209 -1.94 -2.46 32.89
N GLU A 210 -3.14 -1.93 33.11
CA GLU A 210 -4.39 -2.68 32.89
C GLU A 210 -4.58 -3.05 31.41
N GLN A 211 -4.27 -2.14 30.48
CA GLN A 211 -4.36 -2.41 29.06
C GLN A 211 -3.33 -3.45 28.61
N VAL A 212 -2.07 -3.34 29.05
CA VAL A 212 -1.02 -4.33 28.77
C VAL A 212 -1.40 -5.70 29.34
N GLN A 213 -1.90 -5.74 30.59
CA GLN A 213 -2.33 -7.00 31.19
C GLN A 213 -3.52 -7.62 30.45
N SER A 214 -4.47 -6.81 29.99
CA SER A 214 -5.60 -7.26 29.19
C SER A 214 -5.15 -7.88 27.86
N LEU A 215 -4.18 -7.24 27.18
CA LEU A 215 -3.57 -7.76 25.96
C LEU A 215 -2.88 -9.12 26.21
N LYS A 216 -2.02 -9.21 27.23
CA LYS A 216 -1.33 -10.45 27.62
C LYS A 216 -2.32 -11.57 27.96
N SER A 217 -3.40 -11.27 28.70
CA SER A 217 -4.43 -12.25 29.04
C SER A 217 -5.15 -12.77 27.81
N PHE A 218 -5.49 -11.88 26.84
CA PHE A 218 -6.13 -12.28 25.60
C PHE A 218 -5.24 -13.21 24.75
N PHE A 219 -3.94 -12.90 24.66
CA PHE A 219 -2.99 -13.78 23.95
C PHE A 219 -2.82 -15.13 24.63
N ALA A 220 -2.76 -15.16 25.96
CA ALA A 220 -2.68 -16.42 26.72
C ALA A 220 -3.93 -17.30 26.52
N GLU A 221 -5.13 -16.70 26.52
CA GLU A 221 -6.39 -17.42 26.25
C GLU A 221 -6.44 -17.97 24.81
N ALA A 222 -6.01 -17.16 23.84
CA ALA A 222 -5.95 -17.58 22.44
C ALA A 222 -4.92 -18.72 22.21
N ARG A 223 -3.79 -18.66 22.91
CA ARG A 223 -2.79 -19.73 22.88
C ARG A 223 -3.34 -21.04 23.48
N ALA A 224 -4.03 -20.96 24.65
CA ALA A 224 -4.69 -22.10 25.25
C ALA A 224 -5.75 -22.72 24.29
N TYR A 225 -6.49 -21.88 23.58
CA TYR A 225 -7.43 -22.34 22.57
C TYR A 225 -6.75 -23.09 21.42
N ARG A 226 -5.63 -22.56 20.87
CA ARG A 226 -4.82 -23.23 19.84
C ARG A 226 -4.32 -24.59 20.34
N ASP A 227 -3.77 -24.63 21.57
CA ASP A 227 -3.19 -25.84 22.14
C ASP A 227 -4.24 -26.92 22.39
N ALA A 228 -5.44 -26.56 22.84
CA ALA A 228 -6.55 -27.50 23.02
C ALA A 228 -7.01 -28.10 21.67
N ILE A 229 -7.11 -27.27 20.62
CA ILE A 229 -7.41 -27.77 19.27
C ILE A 229 -6.31 -28.73 18.78
N ALA A 230 -5.05 -28.38 18.95
CA ALA A 230 -3.92 -29.21 18.56
C ALA A 230 -3.89 -30.57 19.32
N ALA A 231 -4.35 -30.56 20.56
CA ALA A 231 -4.53 -31.80 21.38
C ALA A 231 -5.77 -32.63 20.97
N GLY A 232 -6.60 -32.15 20.06
CA GLY A 232 -7.83 -32.82 19.64
C GLY A 232 -8.99 -32.70 20.62
N GLU A 233 -8.96 -31.70 21.51
CA GLU A 233 -10.04 -31.45 22.46
C GLU A 233 -11.26 -30.79 21.78
N GLU A 234 -12.46 -31.14 22.23
CA GLU A 234 -13.67 -30.44 21.82
C GLU A 234 -13.76 -29.08 22.54
N VAL A 235 -13.46 -28.00 21.81
CA VAL A 235 -13.59 -26.64 22.29
C VAL A 235 -14.72 -25.90 21.56
N ARG A 236 -15.41 -25.03 22.29
CA ARG A 236 -16.39 -24.15 21.64
C ARG A 236 -15.67 -23.21 20.68
N THR A 237 -16.11 -23.14 19.42
CA THR A 237 -15.55 -22.23 18.43
C THR A 237 -15.67 -20.77 18.87
N ASP A 238 -14.52 -20.10 18.97
CA ASP A 238 -14.41 -18.65 19.07
C ASP A 238 -13.62 -18.13 17.86
N SER A 239 -14.29 -17.34 17.01
CA SER A 239 -13.69 -16.83 15.78
C SER A 239 -12.46 -15.95 16.03
N ARG A 240 -12.42 -15.25 17.17
CA ARG A 240 -11.31 -14.38 17.54
C ARG A 240 -10.06 -15.22 17.84
N TYR A 241 -10.20 -16.24 18.68
CA TYR A 241 -9.07 -17.13 18.99
C TYR A 241 -8.65 -17.96 17.79
N ALA A 242 -9.62 -18.42 16.98
CA ALA A 242 -9.33 -19.17 15.75
C ALA A 242 -8.47 -18.34 14.77
N ALA A 243 -8.72 -17.03 14.66
CA ALA A 243 -7.92 -16.13 13.82
C ALA A 243 -6.48 -15.99 14.32
N MET A 244 -6.22 -16.14 15.63
CA MET A 244 -4.89 -16.04 16.23
C MET A 244 -4.00 -17.24 15.98
N VAL A 245 -4.54 -18.39 15.54
CA VAL A 245 -3.76 -19.64 15.36
C VAL A 245 -2.58 -19.42 14.41
N SER A 246 -2.80 -18.70 13.31
CA SER A 246 -1.74 -18.43 12.31
C SER A 246 -0.56 -17.60 12.89
N VAL A 247 -0.82 -16.74 13.88
CA VAL A 247 0.23 -16.00 14.59
C VAL A 247 1.11 -16.95 15.40
N PHE A 248 0.48 -17.80 16.21
CA PHE A 248 1.22 -18.76 17.07
C PHE A 248 1.91 -19.88 16.29
N ASP A 249 1.46 -20.13 15.06
CA ASP A 249 2.11 -21.06 14.12
C ASP A 249 3.26 -20.42 13.34
N GLY A 250 3.57 -19.13 13.58
CA GLY A 250 4.62 -18.39 12.86
C GLY A 250 4.33 -18.18 11.37
N LYS A 251 3.05 -18.23 10.96
CA LYS A 251 2.66 -18.06 9.54
C LYS A 251 2.49 -16.61 9.15
N ILE A 252 2.11 -15.74 10.10
CA ILE A 252 1.92 -14.31 9.92
C ILE A 252 2.53 -13.55 11.10
N PRO A 253 3.15 -12.40 10.86
CA PRO A 253 3.69 -11.55 11.91
C PRO A 253 2.60 -10.75 12.63
N VAL A 254 2.98 -10.17 13.77
CA VAL A 254 2.17 -9.17 14.45
C VAL A 254 2.75 -7.78 14.21
N VAL A 255 1.99 -6.90 13.56
CA VAL A 255 2.36 -5.49 13.40
C VAL A 255 1.94 -4.73 14.67
N VAL A 256 2.91 -4.22 15.41
CA VAL A 256 2.70 -3.53 16.68
C VAL A 256 2.89 -2.02 16.49
N ALA A 257 1.83 -1.25 16.65
CA ALA A 257 1.90 0.21 16.64
C ALA A 257 2.55 0.70 17.94
N ALA A 258 3.77 1.22 17.83
CA ALA A 258 4.55 1.76 18.94
C ALA A 258 5.49 2.86 18.46
N ASP A 259 5.44 4.05 19.06
CA ASP A 259 6.24 5.21 18.67
C ASP A 259 7.35 5.52 19.67
N GLY A 260 7.07 5.52 20.95
CA GLY A 260 8.03 5.87 22.00
C GLY A 260 8.98 4.73 22.34
N ALA A 261 10.22 5.05 22.72
CA ALA A 261 11.24 4.05 23.08
C ALA A 261 10.78 3.07 24.19
N ALA A 262 10.03 3.55 25.17
CA ALA A 262 9.46 2.69 26.22
C ALA A 262 8.43 1.70 25.64
N GLN A 263 7.50 2.21 24.79
CA GLN A 263 6.52 1.36 24.13
C GLN A 263 7.18 0.27 23.26
N ILE A 264 8.18 0.65 22.46
CA ILE A 264 8.92 -0.28 21.60
C ILE A 264 9.62 -1.34 22.47
N ASN A 265 10.30 -0.93 23.54
CA ASN A 265 10.96 -1.86 24.46
C ASN A 265 9.98 -2.84 25.12
N ASP A 266 8.83 -2.36 25.57
CA ASP A 266 7.82 -3.21 26.20
C ASP A 266 7.19 -4.18 25.18
N ALA A 267 6.90 -3.71 23.97
CA ALA A 267 6.41 -4.53 22.87
C ALA A 267 7.42 -5.64 22.47
N VAL A 268 8.70 -5.29 22.36
CA VAL A 268 9.77 -6.27 22.09
C VAL A 268 9.88 -7.29 23.22
N THR A 269 9.82 -6.85 24.47
CA THR A 269 9.86 -7.77 25.62
C THR A 269 8.69 -8.75 25.57
N TRP A 270 7.48 -8.23 25.34
CA TRP A 270 6.28 -9.04 25.22
C TRP A 270 6.36 -10.05 24.05
N ALA A 271 6.85 -9.62 22.89
CA ALA A 271 6.98 -10.49 21.73
C ALA A 271 7.94 -11.68 21.99
N LEU A 272 9.05 -11.39 22.67
CA LEU A 272 10.00 -12.43 23.08
C LEU A 272 9.43 -13.38 24.14
N GLU A 273 8.61 -12.87 25.10
CA GLU A 273 7.90 -13.70 26.09
C GLU A 273 6.85 -14.61 25.42
N GLU A 274 6.17 -14.10 24.37
CA GLU A 274 5.13 -14.81 23.63
C GLU A 274 5.69 -15.71 22.52
N ASP A 275 6.98 -15.63 22.19
CA ASP A 275 7.60 -16.34 21.07
C ASP A 275 6.85 -16.12 19.75
N ILE A 276 6.69 -14.84 19.38
CA ILE A 276 6.01 -14.38 18.17
C ILE A 276 6.87 -13.40 17.38
N GLU A 277 6.73 -13.42 16.07
CA GLU A 277 7.38 -12.46 15.18
C GLU A 277 6.61 -11.15 15.17
N ILE A 278 7.33 -10.02 15.34
CA ILE A 278 6.72 -8.69 15.31
C ILE A 278 7.40 -7.77 14.31
N VAL A 279 6.61 -6.80 13.85
CA VAL A 279 7.05 -5.64 13.06
C VAL A 279 6.60 -4.39 13.81
N ILE A 280 7.49 -3.47 14.13
CA ILE A 280 7.12 -2.21 14.76
C ILE A 280 6.56 -1.27 13.68
N ARG A 281 5.38 -0.71 13.92
CA ARG A 281 4.77 0.33 13.08
C ARG A 281 4.76 1.68 13.83
N GLY A 282 5.21 2.73 13.16
CA GLY A 282 5.44 4.05 13.74
C GLY A 282 6.92 4.27 13.99
N GLY A 283 7.42 3.82 15.12
CA GLY A 283 8.86 3.81 15.40
C GLY A 283 9.50 5.19 15.53
N GLY A 284 8.78 6.20 16.01
CA GLY A 284 9.31 7.57 16.15
C GLY A 284 10.59 7.65 16.99
N ASP A 285 10.75 6.76 17.97
CA ASP A 285 11.95 6.62 18.79
C ASP A 285 12.79 5.37 18.46
N ALA A 286 12.56 4.69 17.31
CA ALA A 286 13.22 3.42 16.98
C ALA A 286 14.75 3.53 17.01
N ILE A 287 15.31 4.66 16.61
CA ILE A 287 16.76 4.88 16.64
C ILE A 287 17.35 4.80 18.06
N HIS A 288 16.58 5.13 19.09
CA HIS A 288 17.03 5.08 20.49
C HIS A 288 17.06 3.65 21.07
N VAL A 289 16.50 2.71 20.35
CA VAL A 289 16.44 1.27 20.71
C VAL A 289 16.96 0.38 19.57
N ALA A 290 17.71 0.98 18.63
CA ALA A 290 18.18 0.31 17.41
C ALA A 290 18.98 -0.97 17.70
N ASP A 291 19.89 -0.94 18.68
CA ASP A 291 20.69 -2.11 19.07
C ASP A 291 19.81 -3.32 19.42
N ARG A 292 18.69 -3.06 20.09
CA ARG A 292 17.75 -4.11 20.47
C ARG A 292 16.94 -4.63 19.28
N LEU A 293 16.51 -3.73 18.38
CA LEU A 293 15.80 -4.11 17.15
C LEU A 293 16.70 -4.97 16.27
N VAL A 294 17.96 -4.59 16.10
CA VAL A 294 18.96 -5.37 15.35
C VAL A 294 19.23 -6.72 16.01
N ALA A 295 19.44 -6.73 17.34
CA ALA A 295 19.74 -7.98 18.07
C ALA A 295 18.64 -9.05 17.94
N HIS A 296 17.40 -8.66 17.68
CA HIS A 296 16.26 -9.57 17.55
C HIS A 296 15.66 -9.58 16.15
N ASP A 297 16.31 -8.95 15.17
CA ASP A 297 15.87 -8.85 13.77
C ASP A 297 14.45 -8.29 13.61
N ILE A 298 14.09 -7.30 14.43
CA ILE A 298 12.76 -6.68 14.43
C ILE A 298 12.74 -5.51 13.48
N PRO A 299 11.98 -5.58 12.37
CA PRO A 299 11.90 -4.49 11.41
C PRO A 299 10.90 -3.40 11.83
N VAL A 300 11.03 -2.24 11.15
CA VAL A 300 10.20 -1.06 11.42
C VAL A 300 9.47 -0.62 10.16
N ILE A 301 8.17 -0.35 10.24
CA ILE A 301 7.40 0.38 9.22
C ILE A 301 7.28 1.84 9.66
N LEU A 302 8.01 2.72 8.99
CA LEU A 302 7.92 4.16 9.21
C LEU A 302 6.64 4.68 8.54
N THR A 303 5.78 5.34 9.31
CA THR A 303 4.48 5.82 8.82
C THR A 303 4.54 7.19 8.17
N SER A 304 5.62 7.93 8.28
CA SER A 304 5.92 9.14 7.52
C SER A 304 7.38 9.56 7.73
N THR A 305 8.02 10.01 6.66
CA THR A 305 9.32 10.68 6.68
C THR A 305 9.19 12.20 6.64
N MET A 306 7.98 12.73 6.47
CA MET A 306 7.66 14.15 6.36
C MET A 306 6.86 14.69 7.57
N ALA A 307 7.02 14.07 8.73
CA ALA A 307 6.35 14.51 9.95
C ALA A 307 7.06 15.71 10.59
N ALA A 308 6.26 16.62 11.15
CA ALA A 308 6.79 17.65 12.03
C ALA A 308 7.21 17.07 13.39
N PRO A 309 8.18 17.71 14.10
CA PRO A 309 8.57 17.29 15.43
C PRO A 309 7.37 17.14 16.37
N GLY A 310 7.33 16.04 17.08
CA GLY A 310 6.27 15.75 18.06
C GLY A 310 6.54 16.33 19.44
N ARG A 311 7.80 16.66 19.71
CA ARG A 311 8.28 17.16 21.02
C ARG A 311 9.24 18.33 20.82
N ASP A 312 9.27 19.25 21.82
CA ASP A 312 10.03 20.52 21.75
C ASP A 312 11.55 20.34 21.62
N TYR A 313 12.07 19.18 22.00
CA TYR A 313 13.51 18.88 21.92
C TYR A 313 13.92 18.14 20.65
N GLU A 314 12.97 17.72 19.82
CA GLU A 314 13.24 17.06 18.55
C GLU A 314 13.70 18.07 17.51
N GLY A 315 14.74 17.71 16.74
CA GLY A 315 15.16 18.48 15.58
C GLY A 315 14.05 18.51 14.52
N TYR A 316 13.95 19.60 13.77
CA TYR A 316 12.97 19.76 12.70
C TYR A 316 13.09 18.67 11.62
N ASP A 317 14.28 18.11 11.46
CA ASP A 317 14.67 17.12 10.47
C ASP A 317 14.62 15.67 11.01
N GLY A 318 14.12 15.48 12.23
CA GLY A 318 14.13 14.17 12.90
C GLY A 318 13.45 13.07 12.08
N ALA A 319 12.27 13.35 11.53
CA ALA A 319 11.55 12.39 10.69
C ALA A 319 12.22 12.18 9.33
N TYR A 320 12.75 13.25 8.74
CA TYR A 320 13.41 13.22 7.42
C TYR A 320 14.69 12.39 7.42
N THR A 321 15.48 12.49 8.50
CA THR A 321 16.76 11.78 8.66
C THR A 321 16.61 10.38 9.25
N MET A 322 15.43 10.03 9.80
CA MET A 322 15.20 8.76 10.49
C MET A 322 15.57 7.54 9.62
N PRO A 323 15.15 7.45 8.33
CA PRO A 323 15.49 6.30 7.49
C PRO A 323 16.99 6.11 7.32
N ALA A 324 17.75 7.19 7.07
CA ALA A 324 19.20 7.14 6.94
C ALA A 324 19.86 6.67 8.25
N ARG A 325 19.42 7.17 9.39
CA ARG A 325 19.93 6.78 10.72
C ARG A 325 19.64 5.33 11.07
N LEU A 326 18.43 4.82 10.72
CA LEU A 326 18.09 3.41 10.90
C LEU A 326 18.93 2.50 10.01
N HIS A 327 19.15 2.90 8.76
CA HIS A 327 20.03 2.19 7.84
C HIS A 327 21.47 2.11 8.39
N GLU A 328 22.04 3.24 8.84
CA GLU A 328 23.38 3.29 9.47
C GLU A 328 23.46 2.41 10.72
N ALA A 329 22.39 2.32 11.50
CA ALA A 329 22.30 1.47 12.67
C ALA A 329 22.06 -0.02 12.34
N GLY A 330 21.81 -0.37 11.08
CA GLY A 330 21.54 -1.75 10.65
C GLY A 330 20.13 -2.24 10.92
N VAL A 331 19.18 -1.37 11.22
CA VAL A 331 17.77 -1.71 11.42
C VAL A 331 17.11 -1.85 10.06
N ARG A 332 16.43 -2.97 9.81
CA ARG A 332 15.59 -3.15 8.61
C ARG A 332 14.32 -2.33 8.73
N PHE A 333 13.95 -1.63 7.67
CA PHE A 333 12.72 -0.82 7.69
C PHE A 333 12.03 -0.79 6.32
N ALA A 334 10.74 -0.47 6.35
CA ALA A 334 9.94 -0.07 5.21
C ALA A 334 9.40 1.35 5.45
N ILE A 335 9.09 2.05 4.36
CA ILE A 335 8.46 3.37 4.38
C ILE A 335 7.02 3.20 3.90
N SER A 336 6.07 3.89 4.56
CA SER A 336 4.67 3.97 4.17
C SER A 336 4.32 5.39 3.71
N GLY A 337 3.31 5.51 2.86
CA GLY A 337 2.77 6.80 2.42
C GLY A 337 2.07 7.60 3.52
N GLY A 338 1.72 6.93 4.65
CA GLY A 338 1.05 7.54 5.79
C GLY A 338 -0.24 6.83 6.19
N ALA A 339 -0.77 7.21 7.34
CA ALA A 339 -1.86 6.51 8.04
C ALA A 339 -3.24 6.56 7.36
N GLY A 340 -3.43 7.22 6.24
CA GLY A 340 -4.74 7.35 5.60
C GLY A 340 -4.71 7.03 4.12
N SER A 341 -5.82 6.51 3.59
CA SER A 341 -5.99 6.18 2.17
C SER A 341 -5.60 7.32 1.22
N LEU A 342 -5.82 8.57 1.65
CA LEU A 342 -5.45 9.78 0.94
C LEU A 342 -3.92 9.90 0.74
N TYR A 343 -3.10 9.28 1.57
CA TYR A 343 -1.65 9.48 1.60
C TYR A 343 -0.87 8.37 0.91
N THR A 344 -1.48 7.24 0.59
CA THR A 344 -0.84 6.12 -0.12
C THR A 344 -0.11 6.57 -1.39
N ASN A 345 -0.64 7.54 -2.14
CA ASN A 345 -0.01 8.10 -3.32
C ASN A 345 1.26 8.94 -3.02
N ARG A 346 1.55 9.25 -1.75
CA ARG A 346 2.76 9.98 -1.34
C ARG A 346 3.98 9.08 -1.16
N LEU A 347 3.79 7.77 -1.19
CA LEU A 347 4.85 6.80 -0.93
C LEU A 347 6.17 7.08 -1.68
N PRO A 348 6.18 7.37 -3.00
CA PRO A 348 7.42 7.69 -3.70
C PRO A 348 8.08 8.97 -3.15
N TRP A 349 7.29 9.96 -2.74
CA TRP A 349 7.82 11.21 -2.18
C TRP A 349 8.37 11.04 -0.75
N GLU A 350 7.73 10.23 0.07
CA GLU A 350 8.23 9.86 1.39
C GLU A 350 9.62 9.21 1.27
N ALA A 351 9.79 8.29 0.31
CA ALA A 351 11.09 7.67 0.03
C ALA A 351 12.10 8.64 -0.60
N GLY A 352 11.67 9.50 -1.54
CA GLY A 352 12.52 10.51 -2.17
C GLY A 352 13.06 11.54 -1.17
N VAL A 353 12.23 11.94 -0.20
CA VAL A 353 12.68 12.79 0.92
C VAL A 353 13.76 12.10 1.75
N ALA A 354 13.59 10.81 2.06
CA ALA A 354 14.62 10.06 2.77
C ALA A 354 15.96 10.05 2.03
N VAL A 355 15.93 9.93 0.68
CA VAL A 355 17.14 10.04 -0.17
C VAL A 355 17.76 11.43 -0.05
N ALA A 356 16.96 12.50 -0.13
CA ALA A 356 17.42 13.87 0.00
C ALA A 356 18.08 14.16 1.37
N PHE A 357 17.73 13.38 2.40
CA PHE A 357 18.27 13.48 3.76
C PHE A 357 19.27 12.36 4.12
N GLY A 358 19.87 11.74 3.11
CA GLY A 358 21.08 10.91 3.28
C GLY A 358 20.87 9.39 3.19
N LEU A 359 19.66 8.90 2.96
CA LEU A 359 19.45 7.48 2.69
C LEU A 359 19.94 7.14 1.27
N PRO A 360 20.77 6.10 1.05
CA PRO A 360 21.09 5.62 -0.28
C PRO A 360 19.83 5.30 -1.09
N GLU A 361 19.78 5.68 -2.38
CA GLU A 361 18.62 5.49 -3.23
C GLU A 361 18.21 4.02 -3.34
N GLU A 362 19.17 3.10 -3.42
CA GLU A 362 18.89 1.66 -3.45
C GLU A 362 18.15 1.19 -2.19
N GLU A 363 18.52 1.71 -1.03
CA GLU A 363 17.87 1.37 0.24
C GLU A 363 16.46 2.00 0.34
N ALA A 364 16.30 3.22 -0.21
CA ALA A 364 14.96 3.82 -0.31
C ALA A 364 14.04 3.01 -1.23
N LEU A 365 14.55 2.51 -2.36
CA LEU A 365 13.81 1.61 -3.24
C LEU A 365 13.45 0.30 -2.54
N LYS A 366 14.38 -0.33 -1.82
CA LYS A 366 14.09 -1.52 -1.03
C LYS A 366 13.02 -1.27 0.02
N ALA A 367 13.06 -0.11 0.68
CA ALA A 367 12.12 0.24 1.74
C ALA A 367 10.67 0.40 1.25
N VAL A 368 10.45 0.70 -0.03
CA VAL A 368 9.12 0.83 -0.64
C VAL A 368 8.79 -0.30 -1.64
N THR A 369 9.55 -1.39 -1.62
CA THR A 369 9.36 -2.55 -2.47
C THR A 369 9.58 -3.84 -1.69
N ILE A 370 10.79 -4.43 -1.77
CA ILE A 370 11.06 -5.76 -1.22
C ILE A 370 10.95 -5.83 0.31
N ASN A 371 11.42 -4.81 1.05
CA ASN A 371 11.32 -4.82 2.51
C ASN A 371 9.86 -4.86 2.97
N ALA A 372 8.99 -4.03 2.35
CA ALA A 372 7.56 -4.03 2.62
C ALA A 372 6.93 -5.40 2.31
N ALA A 373 7.34 -6.03 1.20
CA ALA A 373 6.86 -7.35 0.81
C ALA A 373 7.32 -8.46 1.77
N GLU A 374 8.58 -8.42 2.24
CA GLU A 374 9.13 -9.37 3.21
C GLU A 374 8.42 -9.27 4.56
N PHE A 375 8.29 -8.06 5.10
CA PHE A 375 7.69 -7.84 6.43
C PHE A 375 6.23 -8.29 6.49
N MET A 376 5.57 -8.32 5.36
CA MET A 376 4.15 -8.65 5.25
C MET A 376 3.88 -9.98 4.51
N GLY A 377 4.93 -10.78 4.27
CA GLY A 377 4.82 -12.16 3.80
C GLY A 377 4.37 -12.34 2.34
N VAL A 378 4.66 -11.38 1.45
CA VAL A 378 4.30 -11.48 0.02
C VAL A 378 5.52 -11.37 -0.93
N ALA A 379 6.73 -11.46 -0.40
CA ALA A 379 7.97 -11.29 -1.16
C ALA A 379 8.21 -12.40 -2.21
N ASP A 380 7.56 -13.53 -2.08
CA ASP A 380 7.55 -14.61 -3.07
C ASP A 380 6.83 -14.22 -4.37
N ARG A 381 5.95 -13.22 -4.31
CA ARG A 381 5.09 -12.79 -5.42
C ARG A 381 5.47 -11.44 -6.00
N VAL A 382 5.86 -10.46 -5.17
CA VAL A 382 6.10 -9.05 -5.54
C VAL A 382 7.30 -8.46 -4.78
N GLY A 383 7.65 -7.19 -5.07
CA GLY A 383 8.69 -6.43 -4.37
C GLY A 383 10.05 -6.45 -5.07
N SER A 384 10.28 -7.36 -6.01
CA SER A 384 11.48 -7.40 -6.88
C SER A 384 11.13 -7.95 -8.26
N LEU A 385 12.03 -7.76 -9.24
CA LEU A 385 11.85 -8.28 -10.59
C LEU A 385 12.70 -9.54 -10.77
N GLU A 386 12.04 -10.68 -10.71
CA GLU A 386 12.65 -12.00 -10.83
C GLU A 386 11.73 -12.96 -11.60
N ALA A 387 12.32 -13.90 -12.33
CA ALA A 387 11.54 -14.96 -12.99
C ALA A 387 10.75 -15.77 -11.93
N GLY A 388 9.49 -16.00 -12.21
CA GLY A 388 8.55 -16.67 -11.31
C GLY A 388 7.70 -15.72 -10.45
N LYS A 389 8.09 -14.44 -10.29
CA LYS A 389 7.26 -13.43 -9.60
C LYS A 389 6.23 -12.82 -10.55
N GLN A 390 5.25 -12.17 -9.96
CA GLN A 390 4.21 -11.46 -10.72
C GLN A 390 4.80 -10.33 -11.57
N ALA A 391 4.31 -10.17 -12.79
CA ALA A 391 4.63 -9.04 -13.65
C ALA A 391 3.90 -7.78 -13.14
N THR A 392 4.35 -7.26 -12.00
CA THR A 392 3.82 -6.08 -11.31
C THR A 392 4.95 -5.06 -11.20
N PHE A 393 4.99 -4.09 -12.14
CA PHE A 393 6.12 -3.19 -12.30
C PHE A 393 5.73 -1.88 -13.00
N LEU A 394 6.65 -0.90 -12.96
CA LEU A 394 6.54 0.43 -13.54
C LEU A 394 7.50 0.57 -14.71
N ILE A 395 7.09 1.33 -15.73
CA ILE A 395 7.96 1.89 -16.77
C ILE A 395 8.02 3.40 -16.57
N THR A 396 9.22 3.93 -16.41
CA THR A 396 9.44 5.31 -15.99
C THR A 396 10.52 5.99 -16.84
N THR A 397 10.58 7.32 -16.79
CA THR A 397 11.64 8.11 -17.45
C THR A 397 12.90 8.26 -16.60
N GLY A 398 12.85 7.87 -15.34
CA GLY A 398 13.94 7.92 -14.36
C GLY A 398 13.51 7.22 -13.07
N THR A 399 14.16 7.53 -11.94
CA THR A 399 13.76 6.94 -10.65
C THR A 399 12.34 7.36 -10.25
N PRO A 400 11.46 6.43 -9.83
CA PRO A 400 10.11 6.78 -9.38
C PRO A 400 10.09 7.59 -8.08
N LEU A 401 11.23 7.72 -7.40
CA LEU A 401 11.39 8.50 -6.17
C LEU A 401 11.64 9.98 -6.43
N ASP A 402 11.92 10.37 -7.67
CA ASP A 402 12.10 11.76 -8.07
C ASP A 402 10.81 12.31 -8.71
N MET A 403 10.33 13.45 -8.20
CA MET A 403 9.13 14.13 -8.70
C MET A 403 9.25 14.63 -10.15
N THR A 404 10.47 14.69 -10.70
CA THR A 404 10.71 15.06 -12.10
C THR A 404 10.61 13.88 -13.08
N SER A 405 10.54 12.67 -12.56
CA SER A 405 10.36 11.45 -13.34
C SER A 405 8.88 11.15 -13.59
N ASP A 406 8.55 10.78 -14.82
CA ASP A 406 7.20 10.36 -15.18
C ASP A 406 7.06 8.83 -15.10
N ILE A 407 5.95 8.37 -14.54
CA ILE A 407 5.50 6.98 -14.69
C ILE A 407 4.66 6.92 -15.95
N GLU A 408 5.23 6.36 -17.02
CA GLU A 408 4.57 6.33 -18.33
C GLU A 408 3.57 5.21 -18.45
N GLN A 409 3.90 4.04 -17.85
CA GLN A 409 3.07 2.85 -17.88
C GLN A 409 3.30 1.99 -16.66
N SER A 410 2.30 1.24 -16.24
CA SER A 410 2.44 0.20 -15.22
C SER A 410 1.76 -1.08 -15.64
N TYR A 411 2.26 -2.18 -15.08
CA TYR A 411 1.67 -3.51 -15.22
C TYR A 411 1.35 -4.06 -13.83
N ILE A 412 0.20 -4.65 -13.68
CA ILE A 412 -0.21 -5.40 -12.48
C ILE A 412 -0.61 -6.81 -12.93
N GLN A 413 0.12 -7.83 -12.49
CA GLN A 413 -0.09 -9.20 -12.93
C GLN A 413 -0.16 -9.31 -14.47
N GLY A 414 0.76 -8.64 -15.17
CA GLY A 414 0.84 -8.61 -16.62
C GLY A 414 -0.25 -7.79 -17.33
N ARG A 415 -1.23 -7.25 -16.62
CA ARG A 415 -2.27 -6.36 -17.16
C ARG A 415 -1.69 -4.97 -17.35
N GLU A 416 -1.86 -4.39 -18.53
CA GLU A 416 -1.43 -3.02 -18.84
C GLU A 416 -2.42 -2.02 -18.26
N ILE A 417 -2.04 -1.33 -17.18
CA ILE A 417 -2.95 -0.55 -16.36
C ILE A 417 -3.22 0.82 -16.96
N ASP A 418 -4.49 1.26 -16.93
CA ASP A 418 -4.84 2.65 -17.19
C ASP A 418 -4.34 3.56 -16.06
N MET A 419 -3.43 4.48 -16.42
CA MET A 419 -2.79 5.44 -15.51
C MET A 419 -3.61 6.72 -15.32
N MET A 420 -4.85 6.78 -15.85
CA MET A 420 -5.75 7.90 -15.62
C MET A 420 -6.30 7.86 -14.19
N ASP A 421 -6.27 8.99 -13.51
CA ASP A 421 -6.89 9.22 -12.22
C ASP A 421 -7.77 10.46 -12.21
N ILE A 422 -8.45 10.72 -11.11
CA ILE A 422 -9.37 11.86 -10.98
C ILE A 422 -8.65 13.21 -11.07
N GLN A 423 -7.39 13.30 -10.68
CA GLN A 423 -6.59 14.53 -10.71
C GLN A 423 -6.17 14.84 -12.15
N LYS A 424 -5.65 13.82 -12.88
CA LYS A 424 -5.31 13.92 -14.30
C LYS A 424 -6.54 14.28 -15.13
N PHE A 425 -7.68 13.65 -14.85
CA PHE A 425 -8.94 13.98 -15.52
C PHE A 425 -9.35 15.45 -15.32
N PHE A 426 -9.29 15.96 -14.09
CA PHE A 426 -9.60 17.38 -13.86
C PHE A 426 -8.57 18.30 -14.47
N PHE A 427 -7.30 17.94 -14.49
CA PHE A 427 -6.28 18.70 -15.21
C PHE A 427 -6.64 18.85 -16.68
N GLU A 428 -6.91 17.77 -17.39
CA GLU A 428 -7.31 17.80 -18.81
C GLU A 428 -8.59 18.63 -19.04
N LYS A 429 -9.59 18.41 -18.21
CA LYS A 429 -10.85 19.17 -18.26
C LYS A 429 -10.63 20.68 -18.15
N TYR A 430 -9.84 21.11 -17.17
CA TYR A 430 -9.64 22.54 -16.96
C TYR A 430 -8.62 23.14 -17.93
N MET A 431 -7.64 22.40 -18.40
CA MET A 431 -6.76 22.80 -19.49
C MET A 431 -7.56 23.04 -20.78
N THR A 432 -8.52 22.17 -21.10
CA THR A 432 -9.44 22.37 -22.22
C THR A 432 -10.18 23.69 -22.12
N LYS A 433 -10.69 24.03 -20.91
CA LYS A 433 -11.36 25.31 -20.66
C LYS A 433 -10.43 26.51 -20.88
N VAL A 434 -9.19 26.44 -20.39
CA VAL A 434 -8.18 27.49 -20.59
C VAL A 434 -7.88 27.69 -22.07
N MET A 435 -7.67 26.59 -22.82
CA MET A 435 -7.41 26.68 -24.27
C MET A 435 -8.59 27.24 -25.07
N GLN A 436 -9.83 26.93 -24.67
CA GLN A 436 -11.02 27.54 -25.28
C GLN A 436 -11.04 29.04 -25.04
N TYR A 437 -10.73 29.49 -23.82
CA TYR A 437 -10.67 30.94 -23.51
C TYR A 437 -9.60 31.67 -24.31
N LEU A 438 -8.40 31.11 -24.41
CA LEU A 438 -7.29 31.69 -25.19
C LEU A 438 -7.62 31.81 -26.67
N ARG A 439 -8.35 30.85 -27.27
CA ARG A 439 -8.81 30.91 -28.67
C ARG A 439 -9.83 32.03 -28.93
N VAL A 440 -10.56 32.47 -27.90
CA VAL A 440 -11.54 33.54 -28.01
C VAL A 440 -10.90 34.94 -27.87
N VAL A 441 -9.78 35.02 -27.14
CA VAL A 441 -9.10 36.28 -26.80
C VAL A 441 -7.99 36.60 -27.82
N MET A 442 -7.47 35.63 -28.56
CA MET A 442 -6.54 35.83 -29.68
C MET A 442 -7.29 35.92 -31.01
#